data_2310659bcaff7798727c85691b4718d2
#
_entry.id   2310659bcaff7798727c85691b4718d2
#
_cell.length_a   1.000
_cell.length_b   1.000
_cell.length_c   1.000
_cell.angle_alpha   90.00
_cell.angle_beta   90.00
_cell.angle_gamma   90.00
#
_symmetry.space_group_name_H-M   'P 1'
#
loop_
_entity.id
_entity.type
_entity.pdbx_description
1 polymer ?
#
loop_
_entity_poly.entity_id
_entity_poly.type
_entity_poly.pdbx_seq_one_letter_code
_entity_poly.pdbx_strand_id
1 'polypeptide(L)'
;VTFTQDDAGKTFSYVLSEAAGNLPGVTYSKDTYRFDITVVDNGDGTMHTETKVTMQGDGVTAEAHHDSSDGRDTIVAGFTNGYHADSVEVDFTEAAALFHKRLVGRDWKEDDSFTFNLTAEDGTPMPKDTEGNDVTSVTVSQKGGTEDGTDVPFGFGKVTYDTVGKYSYTVTEENAGQTINGVTYSKNEAKIIVDVSDPGNGQLTANIQSYSTIFINEYGASLNLGAAGGLAITKTVTGHALAKEQFEFKVKAVKTDTATADEAAELFGFKEGETEVTFKNNEAAADGQTVTMLKTDTNFTLKNLGKVYKYEVSEMNDKKPGYTYDDTVYTVELWVTDDGDGTLTLHTKVTDEKGSVISEETSNE
;
A
#
# COMPACT_ATOMS: atom_id res chain seq x y z
N VAL A 1 -34.85 60.14 -24.51
CA VAL A 1 -35.90 61.02 -23.97
C VAL A 1 -35.76 62.36 -24.70
N THR A 2 -36.87 62.95 -25.19
CA THR A 2 -36.85 64.26 -25.78
C THR A 2 -37.61 65.20 -24.87
N PHE A 3 -37.01 66.34 -24.55
CA PHE A 3 -37.65 67.41 -23.76
C PHE A 3 -38.09 68.53 -24.64
N THR A 4 -39.16 69.18 -24.24
CA THR A 4 -39.80 70.33 -24.97
C THR A 4 -39.77 71.55 -24.10
N GLN A 5 -40.16 72.72 -24.66
CA GLN A 5 -40.27 73.98 -23.93
C GLN A 5 -41.17 73.88 -22.69
N ASP A 6 -42.19 73.01 -22.73
CA ASP A 6 -43.09 72.79 -21.61
C ASP A 6 -42.37 72.05 -20.43
N ASP A 7 -41.17 71.52 -20.65
CA ASP A 7 -40.37 70.84 -19.63
C ASP A 7 -39.29 71.75 -18.97
N ALA A 8 -39.16 72.94 -19.48
CA ALA A 8 -38.21 73.94 -18.92
C ALA A 8 -38.45 74.17 -17.42
N GLY A 9 -37.39 74.13 -16.65
CA GLY A 9 -37.40 74.27 -15.19
C GLY A 9 -37.84 72.98 -14.39
N LYS A 10 -38.20 71.91 -15.06
CA LYS A 10 -38.58 70.67 -14.42
C LYS A 10 -37.35 69.76 -14.22
N THR A 11 -37.42 68.98 -13.21
CA THR A 11 -36.42 67.91 -12.93
C THR A 11 -37.12 66.54 -13.06
N PHE A 12 -36.56 65.69 -13.89
CA PHE A 12 -36.98 64.29 -14.08
C PHE A 12 -36.02 63.37 -13.41
N SER A 13 -36.55 62.48 -12.55
CA SER A 13 -35.72 61.53 -11.80
C SER A 13 -35.91 60.11 -12.41
N TYR A 14 -34.78 59.48 -12.68
CA TYR A 14 -34.72 58.07 -13.16
C TYR A 14 -33.88 57.26 -12.18
N VAL A 15 -34.25 56.00 -12.01
CA VAL A 15 -33.47 55.03 -11.19
C VAL A 15 -33.09 53.88 -12.11
N LEU A 16 -31.79 53.57 -12.10
CA LEU A 16 -31.20 52.43 -12.77
C LEU A 16 -30.67 51.46 -11.71
N SER A 17 -31.07 50.23 -11.80
CA SER A 17 -30.55 49.11 -10.98
C SER A 17 -30.44 47.89 -11.85
N GLU A 18 -29.55 46.97 -11.46
CA GLU A 18 -29.48 45.66 -12.08
C GLU A 18 -30.67 44.80 -11.62
N ALA A 19 -31.32 44.09 -12.54
CA ALA A 19 -32.30 43.07 -12.20
C ALA A 19 -31.55 41.79 -11.77
N ALA A 20 -31.72 41.39 -10.52
CA ALA A 20 -31.09 40.16 -10.02
C ALA A 20 -31.60 38.96 -10.84
N GLY A 21 -30.69 38.17 -11.37
CA GLY A 21 -30.95 36.92 -12.04
C GLY A 21 -30.83 35.71 -11.10
N ASN A 22 -30.78 34.51 -11.70
CA ASN A 22 -30.65 33.23 -10.97
C ASN A 22 -29.47 32.41 -11.48
N LEU A 23 -28.40 33.05 -11.96
CA LEU A 23 -27.20 32.30 -12.36
C LEU A 23 -26.50 31.73 -11.12
N PRO A 24 -26.27 30.43 -11.10
CA PRO A 24 -25.59 29.80 -9.96
C PRO A 24 -24.18 30.38 -9.73
N GLY A 25 -23.82 30.59 -8.49
CA GLY A 25 -22.52 31.15 -8.12
C GLY A 25 -22.41 32.67 -8.32
N VAL A 26 -23.41 33.35 -8.93
CA VAL A 26 -23.34 34.79 -9.20
C VAL A 26 -24.03 35.59 -8.09
N THR A 27 -23.26 36.50 -7.49
CA THR A 27 -23.78 37.55 -6.62
C THR A 27 -23.99 38.81 -7.48
N TYR A 28 -25.25 39.20 -7.63
CA TYR A 28 -25.62 40.37 -8.42
C TYR A 28 -25.37 41.65 -7.66
N SER A 29 -25.01 42.74 -8.42
CA SER A 29 -24.84 44.04 -7.84
C SER A 29 -26.14 44.56 -7.22
N LYS A 30 -26.04 45.17 -6.05
CA LYS A 30 -27.14 45.87 -5.37
C LYS A 30 -27.09 47.38 -5.57
N ASP A 31 -26.16 47.87 -6.40
CA ASP A 31 -25.97 49.27 -6.63
C ASP A 31 -27.17 49.86 -7.35
N THR A 32 -27.52 51.12 -6.99
CA THR A 32 -28.61 51.85 -7.56
C THR A 32 -28.12 53.25 -7.94
N TYR A 33 -28.38 53.65 -9.17
CA TYR A 33 -28.06 54.98 -9.69
C TYR A 33 -29.32 55.77 -9.82
N ARG A 34 -29.38 56.99 -9.24
CA ARG A 34 -30.44 57.93 -9.46
C ARG A 34 -29.87 59.09 -10.29
N PHE A 35 -30.56 59.38 -11.40
CA PHE A 35 -30.27 60.48 -12.31
C PHE A 35 -31.38 61.50 -12.19
N ASP A 36 -31.04 62.71 -11.71
CA ASP A 36 -31.93 63.85 -11.67
C ASP A 36 -31.54 64.78 -12.83
N ILE A 37 -32.37 64.81 -13.90
CA ILE A 37 -32.14 65.57 -15.11
C ILE A 37 -33.02 66.84 -15.05
N THR A 38 -32.37 67.99 -14.93
CA THR A 38 -33.06 69.30 -14.95
C THR A 38 -32.97 69.89 -16.34
N VAL A 39 -34.11 70.31 -16.88
CA VAL A 39 -34.21 70.97 -18.22
C VAL A 39 -34.04 72.44 -17.97
N VAL A 40 -33.05 73.11 -18.61
CA VAL A 40 -32.80 74.55 -18.51
C VAL A 40 -33.05 75.23 -19.86
N ASP A 41 -33.83 76.29 -19.81
CA ASP A 41 -34.03 77.17 -20.96
C ASP A 41 -32.90 78.20 -21.02
N ASN A 42 -32.23 78.33 -22.17
CA ASN A 42 -31.11 79.28 -22.39
C ASN A 42 -31.56 80.67 -22.70
N GLY A 43 -32.86 80.88 -22.95
CA GLY A 43 -33.42 82.18 -23.31
C GLY A 43 -33.10 82.65 -24.74
N ASP A 44 -32.48 81.78 -25.55
CA ASP A 44 -32.14 82.06 -26.96
C ASP A 44 -32.87 81.13 -27.94
N GLY A 45 -33.91 80.43 -27.47
CA GLY A 45 -34.64 79.42 -28.22
C GLY A 45 -34.06 78.02 -28.19
N THR A 46 -33.01 77.84 -27.39
CA THR A 46 -32.40 76.49 -27.14
C THR A 46 -32.57 76.12 -25.70
N MET A 47 -32.42 74.80 -25.41
CA MET A 47 -32.43 74.24 -24.08
C MET A 47 -31.21 73.33 -23.89
N HIS A 48 -30.79 73.15 -22.66
CA HIS A 48 -29.79 72.14 -22.25
C HIS A 48 -30.31 71.36 -21.05
N THR A 49 -29.66 70.28 -20.74
CA THR A 49 -29.92 69.50 -19.51
C THR A 49 -28.79 69.57 -18.55
N GLU A 50 -29.09 69.69 -17.26
CA GLU A 50 -28.15 69.50 -16.17
C GLU A 50 -28.47 68.15 -15.47
N THR A 51 -27.49 67.25 -15.44
CA THR A 51 -27.70 65.92 -14.86
C THR A 51 -26.92 65.79 -13.53
N LYS A 52 -27.64 65.50 -12.46
CA LYS A 52 -27.04 65.10 -11.17
C LYS A 52 -27.20 63.63 -10.99
N VAL A 53 -26.06 62.94 -10.77
CA VAL A 53 -26.03 61.50 -10.44
C VAL A 53 -25.87 61.35 -8.94
N THR A 54 -26.72 60.49 -8.34
CA THR A 54 -26.60 60.08 -6.94
C THR A 54 -26.56 58.59 -6.90
N MET A 55 -25.57 58.03 -6.18
CA MET A 55 -25.35 56.60 -6.01
C MET A 55 -25.79 56.15 -4.64
N GLN A 56 -26.31 54.92 -4.58
CA GLN A 56 -26.46 54.10 -3.37
C GLN A 56 -25.84 52.73 -3.64
N GLY A 57 -24.82 52.34 -2.87
CA GLY A 57 -24.12 51.07 -2.94
C GLY A 57 -22.65 51.17 -2.57
N ASP A 58 -21.99 50.05 -2.42
CA ASP A 58 -20.56 49.96 -2.06
C ASP A 58 -19.69 49.90 -3.32
N GLY A 59 -18.94 50.95 -3.59
CA GLY A 59 -17.71 50.85 -4.37
C GLY A 59 -17.81 51.17 -5.87
N VAL A 60 -18.86 51.80 -6.35
CA VAL A 60 -19.00 52.14 -7.80
C VAL A 60 -18.90 53.65 -8.04
N THR A 61 -18.11 53.99 -9.04
CA THR A 61 -18.04 55.39 -9.54
C THR A 61 -19.00 55.56 -10.74
N ALA A 62 -20.00 56.44 -10.62
CA ALA A 62 -20.69 56.90 -11.78
C ALA A 62 -20.11 58.26 -12.20
N GLU A 63 -19.83 58.38 -13.48
CA GLU A 63 -19.34 59.61 -14.06
C GLU A 63 -20.36 60.13 -15.11
N ALA A 64 -20.69 61.39 -15.00
CA ALA A 64 -21.43 62.07 -16.07
C ALA A 64 -20.41 62.77 -16.97
N HIS A 65 -20.36 62.38 -18.23
CA HIS A 65 -19.52 63.04 -19.24
C HIS A 65 -20.39 63.93 -20.12
N HIS A 66 -20.04 65.23 -20.14
CA HIS A 66 -20.61 66.13 -21.08
C HIS A 66 -19.76 66.16 -22.36
N ASP A 67 -20.32 65.72 -23.50
CA ASP A 67 -19.66 65.85 -24.79
C ASP A 67 -20.05 67.16 -25.45
N SER A 68 -19.09 68.09 -25.45
CA SER A 68 -19.30 69.42 -26.00
C SER A 68 -19.35 69.47 -27.53
N SER A 69 -19.08 68.37 -28.22
CA SER A 69 -19.09 68.31 -29.70
C SER A 69 -20.47 68.11 -30.30
N ASP A 70 -21.40 67.48 -29.59
CA ASP A 70 -22.76 67.21 -30.06
C ASP A 70 -23.86 67.59 -29.04
N GLY A 71 -23.50 68.17 -27.92
CA GLY A 71 -24.42 68.62 -26.88
C GLY A 71 -25.11 67.54 -26.12
N ARG A 72 -24.54 66.32 -26.11
CA ARG A 72 -25.11 65.17 -25.41
C ARG A 72 -24.37 64.88 -24.12
N ASP A 73 -25.14 64.64 -23.06
CA ASP A 73 -24.61 64.11 -21.81
C ASP A 73 -24.62 62.56 -21.85
N THR A 74 -23.46 61.99 -21.67
CA THR A 74 -23.35 60.53 -21.52
C THR A 74 -23.14 60.20 -20.07
N ILE A 75 -24.01 59.35 -19.53
CA ILE A 75 -23.91 58.82 -18.16
C ILE A 75 -23.40 57.39 -18.24
N VAL A 76 -22.26 57.15 -17.60
CA VAL A 76 -21.70 55.80 -17.46
C VAL A 76 -22.05 55.29 -16.08
N ALA A 77 -22.80 54.22 -15.99
CA ALA A 77 -23.09 53.48 -14.76
C ALA A 77 -22.54 52.05 -14.89
N GLY A 78 -21.71 51.65 -13.96
CA GLY A 78 -21.08 50.33 -13.93
C GLY A 78 -21.68 49.43 -12.83
N PHE A 79 -22.02 48.20 -13.17
CA PHE A 79 -22.45 47.20 -12.21
C PHE A 79 -21.36 46.09 -12.16
N THR A 80 -21.00 45.67 -10.96
CA THR A 80 -20.02 44.57 -10.77
C THR A 80 -20.70 43.40 -10.08
N ASN A 81 -20.70 42.26 -10.76
CA ASN A 81 -21.18 41.02 -10.20
C ASN A 81 -19.97 40.17 -9.71
N GLY A 82 -20.14 39.54 -8.59
CA GLY A 82 -19.18 38.57 -8.10
C GLY A 82 -19.56 37.15 -8.60
N TYR A 83 -18.55 36.32 -8.90
CA TYR A 83 -18.75 34.90 -9.12
C TYR A 83 -17.94 34.10 -8.09
N HIS A 84 -18.55 33.09 -7.50
CA HIS A 84 -17.92 32.14 -6.60
C HIS A 84 -18.51 30.75 -6.85
N ALA A 85 -17.65 29.76 -6.94
CA ALA A 85 -18.06 28.35 -6.97
C ALA A 85 -17.84 27.72 -5.59
N ASP A 86 -18.84 27.00 -5.11
CA ASP A 86 -18.73 26.24 -3.86
C ASP A 86 -17.72 25.10 -4.01
N SER A 87 -17.10 24.74 -2.88
CA SER A 87 -16.10 23.67 -2.80
C SER A 87 -16.68 22.30 -3.15
N VAL A 88 -15.83 21.39 -3.60
CA VAL A 88 -16.16 19.97 -3.83
C VAL A 88 -15.46 19.09 -2.79
N GLU A 89 -16.20 18.12 -2.22
CA GLU A 89 -15.68 17.09 -1.33
C GLU A 89 -15.43 15.80 -2.12
N VAL A 90 -14.29 15.16 -1.86
CA VAL A 90 -13.88 13.87 -2.42
C VAL A 90 -13.58 12.91 -1.27
N ASP A 91 -14.14 11.72 -1.31
CA ASP A 91 -13.92 10.68 -0.30
C ASP A 91 -12.90 9.64 -0.81
N PHE A 92 -11.72 9.60 -0.17
CA PHE A 92 -10.66 8.63 -0.49
C PHE A 92 -10.90 7.24 0.12
N THR A 93 -12.07 6.99 0.69
CA THR A 93 -12.52 5.65 1.09
C THR A 93 -13.47 5.01 0.07
N GLU A 94 -13.83 5.73 -1.01
CA GLU A 94 -14.70 5.23 -2.06
C GLU A 94 -13.92 4.59 -3.21
N ALA A 95 -14.61 3.82 -4.06
CA ALA A 95 -14.04 2.93 -5.08
C ALA A 95 -12.98 3.56 -6.01
N ALA A 96 -13.11 4.86 -6.34
CA ALA A 96 -12.17 5.55 -7.24
C ALA A 96 -10.79 5.82 -6.59
N ALA A 97 -10.72 5.84 -5.26
CA ALA A 97 -9.51 6.11 -4.50
C ALA A 97 -9.24 5.06 -3.40
N LEU A 98 -9.85 3.89 -3.51
CA LEU A 98 -9.72 2.80 -2.53
C LEU A 98 -8.45 2.00 -2.79
N PHE A 99 -7.70 1.76 -1.73
CA PHE A 99 -6.50 0.92 -1.73
C PHE A 99 -6.80 -0.43 -1.11
N HIS A 100 -5.92 -1.39 -1.40
CA HIS A 100 -6.02 -2.74 -0.85
C HIS A 100 -4.68 -3.19 -0.28
N LYS A 101 -4.73 -3.77 0.90
CA LYS A 101 -3.63 -4.52 1.49
C LYS A 101 -3.86 -6.00 1.26
N ARG A 102 -2.81 -6.70 0.77
CA ARG A 102 -2.79 -8.15 0.61
C ARG A 102 -1.55 -8.71 1.29
N LEU A 103 -1.72 -9.73 2.10
CA LEU A 103 -0.64 -10.57 2.61
C LEU A 103 -0.71 -11.92 1.90
N VAL A 104 0.42 -12.41 1.40
CA VAL A 104 0.52 -13.72 0.75
C VAL A 104 1.58 -14.57 1.45
N GLY A 105 1.39 -15.89 1.45
CA GLY A 105 2.28 -16.87 2.06
C GLY A 105 1.80 -17.37 3.42
N ARG A 106 0.86 -16.71 4.08
CA ARG A 106 0.15 -17.16 5.28
C ARG A 106 -1.13 -16.36 5.51
N ASP A 107 -2.00 -16.88 6.35
CA ASP A 107 -3.13 -16.11 6.89
C ASP A 107 -2.66 -14.95 7.77
N TRP A 108 -3.50 -13.92 7.91
CA TRP A 108 -3.23 -12.82 8.83
C TRP A 108 -3.30 -13.31 10.29
N LYS A 109 -2.34 -12.89 11.09
CA LYS A 109 -2.34 -13.07 12.53
C LYS A 109 -3.10 -11.93 13.22
N GLU A 110 -3.47 -12.14 14.49
CA GLU A 110 -4.23 -11.17 15.28
C GLU A 110 -3.46 -9.85 15.52
N ASP A 111 -2.13 -9.92 15.56
CA ASP A 111 -1.23 -8.80 15.77
C ASP A 111 -0.68 -8.17 14.48
N ASP A 112 -1.03 -8.71 13.30
CA ASP A 112 -0.62 -8.11 12.03
C ASP A 112 -1.23 -6.72 11.86
N SER A 113 -0.37 -5.76 11.58
CA SER A 113 -0.76 -4.39 11.27
C SER A 113 0.22 -3.77 10.26
N PHE A 114 -0.34 -3.02 9.30
CA PHE A 114 0.43 -2.38 8.23
C PHE A 114 0.02 -0.93 8.12
N THR A 115 0.98 -0.02 8.20
CA THR A 115 0.75 1.43 8.16
C THR A 115 1.09 1.98 6.78
N PHE A 116 0.21 2.83 6.27
CA PHE A 116 0.34 3.49 4.98
C PHE A 116 0.42 5.00 5.18
N ASN A 117 1.38 5.65 4.54
CA ASN A 117 1.60 7.07 4.60
C ASN A 117 1.09 7.75 3.33
N LEU A 118 0.34 8.83 3.50
CA LEU A 118 -0.14 9.72 2.44
C LEU A 118 0.71 10.97 2.43
N THR A 119 1.30 11.26 1.29
CA THR A 119 2.10 12.48 1.07
C THR A 119 1.60 13.24 -0.15
N ALA A 120 1.74 14.57 -0.14
CA ALA A 120 1.38 15.45 -1.23
C ALA A 120 2.38 16.62 -1.31
N GLU A 121 2.32 17.41 -2.38
CA GLU A 121 3.08 18.65 -2.49
C GLU A 121 2.56 19.71 -1.49
N ASP A 122 3.43 20.63 -1.09
CA ASP A 122 3.09 21.71 -0.15
C ASP A 122 1.87 22.51 -0.64
N GLY A 123 0.93 22.76 0.27
CA GLY A 123 -0.30 23.48 -0.02
C GLY A 123 -1.42 22.63 -0.65
N THR A 124 -1.20 21.34 -0.90
CA THR A 124 -2.25 20.42 -1.33
C THR A 124 -3.18 20.11 -0.15
N PRO A 125 -4.53 20.24 -0.31
CA PRO A 125 -5.47 19.86 0.73
C PRO A 125 -5.30 18.41 1.15
N MET A 126 -5.32 18.14 2.46
CA MET A 126 -5.20 16.79 3.02
C MET A 126 -6.55 16.29 3.55
N PRO A 127 -6.78 14.97 3.58
CA PRO A 127 -7.94 14.40 4.26
C PRO A 127 -7.96 14.81 5.73
N LYS A 128 -9.16 15.00 6.26
CA LYS A 128 -9.35 15.42 7.66
C LYS A 128 -10.02 14.32 8.48
N ASP A 129 -9.57 14.18 9.72
CA ASP A 129 -10.26 13.37 10.73
C ASP A 129 -11.49 14.11 11.29
N THR A 130 -12.21 13.46 12.21
CA THR A 130 -13.39 14.04 12.87
C THR A 130 -13.07 15.24 13.75
N GLU A 131 -11.81 15.47 14.09
CA GLU A 131 -11.34 16.59 14.91
C GLU A 131 -10.78 17.73 14.03
N GLY A 132 -10.68 17.51 12.70
CA GLY A 132 -10.18 18.47 11.72
C GLY A 132 -8.66 18.43 11.50
N ASN A 133 -7.96 17.44 12.05
CA ASN A 133 -6.52 17.26 11.81
C ASN A 133 -6.28 16.56 10.46
N ASP A 134 -5.09 16.82 9.88
CA ASP A 134 -4.67 16.13 8.66
C ASP A 134 -4.45 14.64 8.90
N VAL A 135 -5.06 13.80 8.03
CA VAL A 135 -4.81 12.36 8.00
C VAL A 135 -3.64 12.10 7.04
N THR A 136 -2.48 11.89 7.61
CA THR A 136 -1.24 11.59 6.87
C THR A 136 -0.88 10.11 6.88
N SER A 137 -1.56 9.30 7.68
CA SER A 137 -1.35 7.85 7.73
C SER A 137 -2.62 7.10 8.14
N VAL A 138 -2.71 5.85 7.69
CA VAL A 138 -3.76 4.90 8.05
C VAL A 138 -3.12 3.55 8.35
N THR A 139 -3.54 2.90 9.44
CA THR A 139 -3.09 1.56 9.80
C THR A 139 -4.20 0.55 9.52
N VAL A 140 -3.86 -0.48 8.76
CA VAL A 140 -4.72 -1.64 8.47
C VAL A 140 -4.33 -2.76 9.40
N SER A 141 -5.26 -3.18 10.26
CA SER A 141 -5.11 -4.34 11.14
C SER A 141 -6.33 -5.24 11.02
N GLN A 142 -6.11 -6.54 11.04
CA GLN A 142 -7.18 -7.51 11.07
C GLN A 142 -7.06 -8.36 12.34
N LYS A 143 -8.17 -8.51 13.05
CA LYS A 143 -8.25 -9.41 14.20
C LYS A 143 -8.53 -10.82 13.70
N GLY A 144 -7.50 -11.55 13.36
CA GLY A 144 -7.53 -12.95 12.99
C GLY A 144 -8.52 -13.38 11.89
N GLY A 145 -8.20 -14.41 11.15
CA GLY A 145 -9.14 -15.04 10.22
C GLY A 145 -9.26 -14.42 8.83
N THR A 146 -8.37 -13.49 8.45
CA THR A 146 -8.23 -13.11 7.04
C THR A 146 -7.32 -14.12 6.36
N GLU A 147 -7.85 -14.83 5.37
CA GLU A 147 -7.14 -15.88 4.64
C GLU A 147 -6.02 -15.31 3.76
N ASP A 148 -5.00 -16.13 3.52
CA ASP A 148 -3.91 -15.87 2.57
C ASP A 148 -4.44 -15.32 1.24
N GLY A 149 -3.79 -14.26 0.75
CA GLY A 149 -4.10 -13.63 -0.52
C GLY A 149 -5.37 -12.78 -0.57
N THR A 150 -6.08 -12.58 0.56
CA THR A 150 -7.29 -11.76 0.63
C THR A 150 -6.96 -10.27 0.56
N ASP A 151 -7.75 -9.52 -0.23
CA ASP A 151 -7.66 -8.06 -0.33
C ASP A 151 -8.43 -7.38 0.82
N VAL A 152 -7.72 -6.62 1.64
CA VAL A 152 -8.28 -5.81 2.72
C VAL A 152 -8.32 -4.35 2.27
N PRO A 153 -9.51 -3.74 2.09
CA PRO A 153 -9.63 -2.39 1.62
C PRO A 153 -9.28 -1.37 2.71
N PHE A 154 -8.69 -0.23 2.28
CA PHE A 154 -8.44 0.93 3.14
C PHE A 154 -8.44 2.23 2.34
N GLY A 155 -8.59 3.37 3.03
CA GLY A 155 -8.54 4.70 2.44
C GLY A 155 -8.29 5.76 3.51
N PHE A 156 -8.15 7.03 3.09
CA PHE A 156 -7.67 8.11 3.95
C PHE A 156 -8.77 9.10 4.40
N GLY A 157 -10.03 8.92 3.99
CA GLY A 157 -11.12 9.82 4.36
C GLY A 157 -11.36 10.94 3.35
N LYS A 158 -11.95 12.04 3.79
CA LYS A 158 -12.51 13.09 2.95
C LYS A 158 -11.58 14.28 2.78
N VAL A 159 -11.49 14.80 1.55
CA VAL A 159 -10.74 16.00 1.20
C VAL A 159 -11.68 17.02 0.58
N THR A 160 -11.61 18.28 1.03
CA THR A 160 -12.36 19.39 0.45
C THR A 160 -11.43 20.24 -0.40
N TYR A 161 -11.88 20.55 -1.63
CA TYR A 161 -11.17 21.44 -2.57
C TYR A 161 -12.02 22.69 -2.80
N ASP A 162 -11.40 23.84 -2.60
CA ASP A 162 -12.00 25.18 -2.78
C ASP A 162 -11.43 25.93 -3.99
N THR A 163 -10.47 25.35 -4.69
CA THR A 163 -9.75 25.97 -5.80
C THR A 163 -9.58 24.97 -6.94
N VAL A 164 -9.72 25.45 -8.16
CA VAL A 164 -9.44 24.67 -9.38
C VAL A 164 -7.94 24.31 -9.43
N GLY A 165 -7.64 23.09 -9.87
CA GLY A 165 -6.27 22.64 -9.96
C GLY A 165 -6.14 21.14 -10.09
N LYS A 166 -4.91 20.69 -10.25
CA LYS A 166 -4.56 19.27 -10.29
C LYS A 166 -3.74 18.93 -9.06
N TYR A 167 -4.29 18.06 -8.21
CA TYR A 167 -3.71 17.67 -6.93
C TYR A 167 -3.22 16.23 -7.03
N SER A 168 -2.00 15.99 -6.55
CA SER A 168 -1.36 14.67 -6.61
C SER A 168 -0.93 14.21 -5.22
N TYR A 169 -1.27 12.96 -4.91
CA TYR A 169 -0.92 12.31 -3.66
C TYR A 169 -0.16 11.02 -3.96
N THR A 170 0.77 10.68 -3.07
CA THR A 170 1.50 9.43 -3.10
C THR A 170 1.24 8.66 -1.82
N VAL A 171 0.92 7.37 -1.96
CA VAL A 171 0.76 6.43 -0.84
C VAL A 171 1.88 5.42 -0.86
N THR A 172 2.53 5.26 0.27
CA THR A 172 3.60 4.27 0.49
C THR A 172 3.32 3.47 1.75
N GLU A 173 3.78 2.23 1.79
CA GLU A 173 3.74 1.43 3.01
C GLU A 173 4.95 1.76 3.90
N GLU A 174 4.74 1.85 5.21
CA GLU A 174 5.83 1.94 6.18
C GLU A 174 6.69 0.68 6.10
N ASN A 175 8.02 0.80 6.30
CA ASN A 175 8.98 -0.28 6.14
C ASN A 175 9.10 -0.87 4.73
N ALA A 176 8.69 -0.15 3.70
CA ALA A 176 8.71 -0.60 2.31
C ALA A 176 10.06 -1.26 1.93
N GLY A 177 9.99 -2.50 1.44
CA GLY A 177 11.13 -3.30 1.00
C GLY A 177 11.97 -3.93 2.11
N GLN A 178 11.62 -3.76 3.38
CA GLN A 178 12.23 -4.48 4.49
C GLN A 178 11.55 -5.83 4.69
N THR A 179 12.29 -6.78 5.27
CA THR A 179 11.73 -8.04 5.75
C THR A 179 11.76 -8.03 7.28
N ILE A 180 10.59 -8.14 7.90
CA ILE A 180 10.40 -8.11 9.35
C ILE A 180 9.57 -9.33 9.73
N ASN A 181 10.07 -10.17 10.61
CA ASN A 181 9.42 -11.39 11.05
C ASN A 181 8.92 -12.25 9.88
N GLY A 182 9.76 -12.42 8.85
CA GLY A 182 9.45 -13.18 7.66
C GLY A 182 8.56 -12.47 6.64
N VAL A 183 7.98 -11.31 6.97
CA VAL A 183 7.15 -10.52 6.04
C VAL A 183 8.01 -9.51 5.30
N THR A 184 8.09 -9.64 3.98
CA THR A 184 8.69 -8.65 3.08
C THR A 184 7.65 -7.63 2.69
N TYR A 185 7.87 -6.36 3.08
CA TYR A 185 6.94 -5.25 2.87
C TYR A 185 6.98 -4.75 1.43
N SER A 186 5.80 -4.36 0.92
CA SER A 186 5.65 -3.86 -0.45
C SER A 186 6.47 -2.59 -0.69
N LYS A 187 7.15 -2.52 -1.84
CA LYS A 187 7.81 -1.30 -2.34
C LYS A 187 6.90 -0.47 -3.23
N ASN A 188 5.62 -0.83 -3.31
CA ASN A 188 4.68 -0.14 -4.18
C ASN A 188 4.50 1.32 -3.76
N GLU A 189 4.44 2.21 -4.74
CA GLU A 189 4.05 3.60 -4.60
C GLU A 189 2.76 3.82 -5.37
N ALA A 190 1.66 3.94 -4.66
CA ALA A 190 0.37 4.23 -5.27
C ALA A 190 0.18 5.75 -5.41
N LYS A 191 -0.62 6.15 -6.40
CA LYS A 191 -0.90 7.57 -6.66
C LYS A 191 -2.39 7.83 -6.78
N ILE A 192 -2.83 8.95 -6.20
CA ILE A 192 -4.13 9.57 -6.44
C ILE A 192 -3.89 10.89 -7.19
N ILE A 193 -4.64 11.11 -8.24
CA ILE A 193 -4.69 12.39 -8.95
C ILE A 193 -6.13 12.88 -8.92
N VAL A 194 -6.34 14.09 -8.39
CA VAL A 194 -7.64 14.77 -8.37
C VAL A 194 -7.54 15.98 -9.26
N ASP A 195 -8.38 16.02 -10.30
CA ASP A 195 -8.50 17.14 -11.23
C ASP A 195 -9.78 17.92 -10.90
N VAL A 196 -9.61 19.09 -10.29
CA VAL A 196 -10.70 19.98 -9.87
C VAL A 196 -10.93 21.05 -10.91
N SER A 197 -12.14 21.17 -11.39
CA SER A 197 -12.55 22.13 -12.42
C SER A 197 -13.81 22.89 -12.03
N ASP A 198 -13.97 24.07 -12.60
CA ASP A 198 -15.17 24.89 -12.47
C ASP A 198 -15.96 24.84 -13.79
N PRO A 199 -17.14 24.20 -13.81
CA PRO A 199 -18.02 24.18 -14.99
C PRO A 199 -18.83 25.49 -15.19
N GLY A 200 -18.63 26.50 -14.32
CA GLY A 200 -19.34 27.79 -14.40
C GLY A 200 -20.79 27.77 -13.89
N ASN A 201 -21.10 26.78 -13.05
CA ASN A 201 -22.46 26.59 -12.51
C ASN A 201 -22.55 26.82 -10.99
N GLY A 202 -21.54 27.47 -10.39
CA GLY A 202 -21.49 27.80 -8.97
C GLY A 202 -21.05 26.64 -8.08
N GLN A 203 -20.62 25.49 -8.64
CA GLN A 203 -20.14 24.34 -7.90
C GLN A 203 -18.87 23.78 -8.58
N LEU A 204 -17.81 23.56 -7.83
CA LEU A 204 -16.63 22.84 -8.32
C LEU A 204 -16.96 21.36 -8.54
N THR A 205 -16.26 20.74 -9.48
CA THR A 205 -16.33 19.31 -9.78
C THR A 205 -14.94 18.70 -9.70
N ALA A 206 -14.86 17.43 -9.27
CA ALA A 206 -13.60 16.71 -9.17
C ALA A 206 -13.65 15.40 -9.96
N ASN A 207 -12.59 15.11 -10.71
CA ASN A 207 -12.35 13.83 -11.35
C ASN A 207 -11.15 13.16 -10.69
N ILE A 208 -11.31 11.88 -10.27
CA ILE A 208 -10.32 11.14 -9.51
C ILE A 208 -9.77 10.01 -10.38
N GLN A 209 -8.46 9.83 -10.32
CA GLN A 209 -7.74 8.71 -10.90
C GLN A 209 -6.76 8.16 -9.85
N SER A 210 -6.73 6.84 -9.69
CA SER A 210 -5.77 6.16 -8.82
C SER A 210 -5.00 5.10 -9.58
N TYR A 211 -3.75 4.87 -9.17
CA TYR A 211 -2.83 3.96 -9.83
C TYR A 211 -2.09 3.12 -8.79
N SER A 212 -1.77 1.86 -9.15
CA SER A 212 -0.98 0.95 -8.30
C SER A 212 -1.59 0.76 -6.90
N THR A 213 -2.89 0.55 -6.81
CA THR A 213 -3.67 0.61 -5.57
C THR A 213 -3.56 -0.62 -4.66
N ILE A 214 -2.77 -1.64 -5.03
CA ILE A 214 -2.62 -2.88 -4.26
C ILE A 214 -1.21 -2.97 -3.68
N PHE A 215 -1.12 -3.12 -2.35
CA PHE A 215 0.12 -3.34 -1.61
C PHE A 215 0.20 -4.80 -1.19
N ILE A 216 1.15 -5.55 -1.78
CA ILE A 216 1.33 -6.98 -1.53
C ILE A 216 2.56 -7.17 -0.67
N ASN A 217 2.37 -7.74 0.54
CA ASN A 217 3.47 -8.22 1.36
C ASN A 217 3.55 -9.72 1.24
N GLU A 218 4.78 -10.24 1.24
CA GLU A 218 5.05 -11.65 1.08
C GLU A 218 5.66 -12.22 2.37
N TYR A 219 4.98 -13.20 2.94
CA TYR A 219 5.54 -13.96 4.05
C TYR A 219 6.37 -15.14 3.50
N GLY A 220 7.55 -15.31 4.05
CA GLY A 220 8.43 -16.45 3.80
C GLY A 220 9.13 -16.89 5.07
N ALA A 221 9.28 -18.19 5.24
CA ALA A 221 10.08 -18.78 6.30
C ALA A 221 11.04 -19.83 5.73
N SER A 222 12.22 -19.93 6.29
CA SER A 222 13.21 -20.92 5.87
C SER A 222 14.10 -21.37 7.02
N LEU A 223 14.65 -22.57 6.90
CA LEU A 223 15.62 -23.15 7.80
C LEU A 223 16.70 -23.86 6.99
N ASN A 224 17.99 -23.59 7.29
CA ASN A 224 19.09 -24.36 6.74
C ASN A 224 19.32 -25.60 7.60
N LEU A 225 19.17 -26.79 7.00
CA LEU A 225 19.31 -28.06 7.73
C LEU A 225 20.72 -28.24 8.37
N GLY A 226 21.75 -27.77 7.68
CA GLY A 226 23.14 -27.84 8.23
C GLY A 226 23.32 -26.96 9.45
N ALA A 227 22.75 -25.76 9.48
CA ALA A 227 22.76 -24.83 10.60
C ALA A 227 21.96 -25.37 11.80
N ALA A 228 20.80 -26.01 11.50
CA ALA A 228 19.94 -26.63 12.52
C ALA A 228 20.48 -27.97 13.10
N GLY A 229 21.72 -28.34 12.79
CA GLY A 229 22.32 -29.56 13.27
C GLY A 229 22.24 -30.74 12.29
N GLY A 230 21.42 -30.68 11.27
CA GLY A 230 21.34 -31.61 10.15
C GLY A 230 21.15 -33.06 10.51
N LEU A 231 21.26 -33.94 9.49
CA LEU A 231 21.34 -35.38 9.69
C LEU A 231 22.82 -35.77 9.85
N ALA A 232 23.21 -36.14 11.08
CA ALA A 232 24.54 -36.61 11.40
C ALA A 232 24.56 -38.12 11.56
N ILE A 233 25.50 -38.78 10.88
CA ILE A 233 25.81 -40.17 11.08
C ILE A 233 27.16 -40.25 11.83
N THR A 234 27.18 -40.94 12.95
CA THR A 234 28.40 -41.13 13.74
C THR A 234 28.97 -42.53 13.56
N LYS A 235 30.30 -42.64 13.53
CA LYS A 235 31.01 -43.93 13.54
C LYS A 235 32.08 -43.92 14.59
N THR A 236 32.06 -44.93 15.44
CA THR A 236 33.10 -45.24 16.43
C THR A 236 33.61 -46.65 16.19
N VAL A 237 34.91 -46.84 16.23
CA VAL A 237 35.56 -48.18 16.23
C VAL A 237 36.28 -48.34 17.55
N THR A 238 36.09 -49.49 18.21
CA THR A 238 36.78 -49.84 19.47
C THR A 238 37.73 -51.00 19.26
N GLY A 239 38.90 -50.94 19.88
CA GLY A 239 39.96 -51.93 19.77
C GLY A 239 40.92 -51.69 18.59
N HIS A 240 40.67 -50.72 17.76
CA HIS A 240 41.52 -50.31 16.63
C HIS A 240 41.21 -48.91 16.17
N ALA A 241 42.18 -48.19 15.64
CA ALA A 241 41.98 -46.89 15.03
C ALA A 241 41.12 -47.01 13.75
N LEU A 242 40.17 -46.07 13.56
CA LEU A 242 39.37 -45.95 12.37
C LEU A 242 40.20 -45.29 11.25
N ALA A 243 40.33 -45.93 10.10
CA ALA A 243 40.95 -45.32 8.92
C ALA A 243 39.90 -44.56 8.10
N LYS A 244 40.35 -43.53 7.36
CA LYS A 244 39.49 -42.83 6.37
C LYS A 244 38.98 -43.80 5.30
N GLU A 245 37.69 -43.67 4.91
CA GLU A 245 37.04 -44.49 3.87
C GLU A 245 36.96 -46.00 4.20
N GLN A 246 37.04 -46.33 5.50
CA GLN A 246 37.09 -47.74 5.94
C GLN A 246 35.72 -48.39 5.99
N PHE A 247 34.66 -47.66 6.39
CA PHE A 247 33.29 -48.17 6.50
C PHE A 247 32.36 -47.42 5.58
N GLU A 248 31.41 -48.15 5.03
CA GLU A 248 30.42 -47.62 4.06
C GLU A 248 29.03 -47.61 4.70
N PHE A 249 28.26 -46.58 4.42
CA PHE A 249 26.91 -46.34 4.93
C PHE A 249 25.99 -46.17 3.76
N LYS A 250 24.74 -46.63 3.93
CA LYS A 250 23.69 -46.48 2.99
C LYS A 250 22.56 -45.61 3.59
N VAL A 251 22.09 -44.61 2.82
CA VAL A 251 20.90 -43.83 3.12
C VAL A 251 19.91 -44.04 1.99
N LYS A 252 18.70 -44.45 2.33
CA LYS A 252 17.63 -44.67 1.40
C LYS A 252 16.43 -43.82 1.78
N ALA A 253 15.95 -43.01 0.83
CA ALA A 253 14.73 -42.22 0.98
C ALA A 253 13.49 -43.16 0.87
N VAL A 254 12.52 -42.97 1.75
CA VAL A 254 11.35 -43.84 1.89
C VAL A 254 10.09 -42.95 1.80
N LYS A 255 9.10 -43.45 1.05
CA LYS A 255 7.79 -42.81 0.97
C LYS A 255 7.07 -42.81 2.31
N THR A 256 6.40 -41.68 2.63
CA THR A 256 5.44 -41.53 3.72
C THR A 256 4.03 -41.25 3.19
N ASP A 257 3.09 -41.00 4.08
CA ASP A 257 1.73 -40.55 3.69
C ASP A 257 1.73 -39.12 3.14
N THR A 258 2.75 -38.32 3.46
CA THR A 258 2.83 -36.88 3.17
C THR A 258 3.97 -36.49 2.22
N ALA A 259 4.94 -37.37 1.98
CA ALA A 259 6.06 -37.15 1.07
C ALA A 259 6.41 -38.39 0.27
N THR A 260 6.76 -38.26 -1.00
CA THR A 260 7.30 -39.31 -1.83
C THR A 260 8.76 -39.60 -1.51
N ALA A 261 9.28 -40.77 -1.94
CA ALA A 261 10.70 -41.07 -1.83
C ALA A 261 11.57 -40.11 -2.66
N ASP A 262 11.08 -39.66 -3.83
CA ASP A 262 11.80 -38.69 -4.67
C ASP A 262 11.90 -37.32 -4.00
N GLU A 263 10.82 -36.82 -3.37
CA GLU A 263 10.88 -35.55 -2.60
C GLU A 263 11.84 -35.64 -1.41
N ALA A 264 11.87 -36.77 -0.71
CA ALA A 264 12.84 -36.99 0.37
C ALA A 264 14.28 -37.10 -0.19
N ALA A 265 14.47 -37.74 -1.34
CA ALA A 265 15.78 -37.85 -2.00
C ALA A 265 16.28 -36.49 -2.48
N GLU A 266 15.41 -35.67 -3.07
CA GLU A 266 15.69 -34.29 -3.50
C GLU A 266 16.11 -33.42 -2.31
N LEU A 267 15.35 -33.46 -1.20
CA LEU A 267 15.65 -32.74 0.03
C LEU A 267 17.04 -33.10 0.57
N PHE A 268 17.44 -34.36 0.48
CA PHE A 268 18.77 -34.83 0.93
C PHE A 268 19.89 -34.58 -0.10
N GLY A 269 19.55 -34.06 -1.29
CA GLY A 269 20.51 -33.76 -2.36
C GLY A 269 21.00 -35.01 -3.10
N PHE A 270 20.16 -36.03 -3.26
CA PHE A 270 20.45 -37.16 -4.15
C PHE A 270 20.39 -36.71 -5.60
N LYS A 271 21.01 -37.46 -6.50
CA LYS A 271 20.87 -37.19 -7.92
C LYS A 271 19.46 -37.50 -8.40
N GLU A 272 19.02 -36.79 -9.42
CA GLU A 272 17.72 -36.99 -10.01
C GLU A 272 17.49 -38.47 -10.37
N GLY A 273 16.37 -39.04 -9.90
CA GLY A 273 15.99 -40.45 -10.10
C GLY A 273 16.68 -41.44 -9.16
N GLU A 274 17.55 -40.98 -8.25
CA GLU A 274 18.15 -41.83 -7.22
C GLU A 274 17.40 -41.66 -5.90
N THR A 275 16.95 -42.75 -5.28
CA THR A 275 16.34 -42.76 -3.94
C THR A 275 17.22 -43.42 -2.89
N GLU A 276 18.43 -43.82 -3.24
CA GLU A 276 19.42 -44.46 -2.36
C GLU A 276 20.80 -43.92 -2.70
N VAL A 277 21.63 -43.68 -1.67
CA VAL A 277 23.03 -43.28 -1.81
C VAL A 277 23.90 -44.01 -0.81
N THR A 278 25.13 -44.29 -1.21
CA THR A 278 26.17 -44.83 -0.30
C THR A 278 27.30 -43.84 -0.18
N PHE A 279 27.92 -43.79 0.99
CA PHE A 279 29.11 -42.99 1.26
C PHE A 279 29.98 -43.62 2.36
N LYS A 280 31.24 -43.28 2.39
CA LYS A 280 32.21 -43.76 3.38
C LYS A 280 32.52 -42.70 4.42
N ASN A 281 33.02 -43.15 5.60
CA ASN A 281 33.52 -42.19 6.58
C ASN A 281 34.63 -41.34 5.95
N ASN A 282 34.50 -40.01 6.09
CA ASN A 282 35.39 -39.04 5.44
C ASN A 282 36.68 -38.73 6.23
N GLU A 283 36.76 -39.17 7.49
CA GLU A 283 37.88 -38.91 8.40
C GLU A 283 38.37 -40.21 9.06
N ALA A 284 39.60 -40.17 9.55
CA ALA A 284 40.19 -41.16 10.41
C ALA A 284 40.05 -40.71 11.88
N ALA A 285 40.03 -41.69 12.82
CA ALA A 285 39.96 -41.41 14.24
C ALA A 285 40.81 -42.41 15.03
N ALA A 286 41.30 -42.04 16.21
CA ALA A 286 41.94 -42.92 17.13
C ALA A 286 40.95 -43.94 17.71
N ASP A 287 41.47 -45.03 18.28
CA ASP A 287 40.67 -46.06 18.96
C ASP A 287 39.68 -45.43 19.96
N GLY A 288 38.42 -45.81 19.83
CA GLY A 288 37.32 -45.31 20.68
C GLY A 288 36.88 -43.87 20.41
N GLN A 289 37.48 -43.17 19.44
CA GLN A 289 37.04 -41.83 19.03
C GLN A 289 35.94 -41.92 17.96
N THR A 290 35.02 -40.98 18.02
CA THR A 290 33.87 -40.89 17.09
C THR A 290 34.16 -39.91 15.95
N VAL A 291 33.85 -40.31 14.72
CA VAL A 291 33.76 -39.42 13.56
C VAL A 291 32.29 -39.08 13.35
N THR A 292 32.02 -37.84 13.11
CA THR A 292 30.70 -37.38 12.70
C THR A 292 30.73 -37.06 11.20
N MET A 293 29.85 -37.70 10.46
CA MET A 293 29.65 -37.45 9.03
C MET A 293 28.36 -36.65 8.87
N LEU A 294 28.49 -35.40 8.57
CA LEU A 294 27.37 -34.55 8.31
C LEU A 294 27.17 -34.45 6.81
N LYS A 295 25.95 -34.62 6.37
CA LYS A 295 25.56 -34.29 5.00
C LYS A 295 24.31 -33.45 5.04
N THR A 296 24.40 -32.21 4.57
CA THR A 296 23.35 -31.46 3.86
C THR A 296 23.54 -29.95 3.99
N ASP A 297 23.42 -29.25 2.85
CA ASP A 297 23.19 -27.81 2.75
C ASP A 297 21.77 -27.55 2.19
N THR A 298 20.79 -28.30 2.65
CA THR A 298 19.42 -28.20 2.14
C THR A 298 18.62 -27.22 3.00
N ASN A 299 17.82 -26.40 2.35
CA ASN A 299 16.91 -25.48 3.00
C ASN A 299 15.50 -26.04 3.01
N PHE A 300 14.88 -26.05 4.17
CA PHE A 300 13.43 -26.13 4.30
C PHE A 300 12.81 -24.76 4.05
N THR A 301 11.64 -24.76 3.44
CA THR A 301 10.81 -23.56 3.18
C THR A 301 9.37 -23.88 3.51
N LEU A 302 8.47 -22.92 3.39
CA LEU A 302 7.02 -23.13 3.58
C LEU A 302 6.45 -24.29 2.72
N LYS A 303 7.08 -24.62 1.59
CA LYS A 303 6.67 -25.76 0.72
C LYS A 303 6.84 -27.12 1.38
N ASN A 304 7.62 -27.19 2.45
CA ASN A 304 7.90 -28.42 3.18
C ASN A 304 6.96 -28.62 4.38
N LEU A 305 6.10 -27.64 4.70
CA LEU A 305 5.14 -27.75 5.79
C LEU A 305 4.14 -28.89 5.55
N GLY A 306 3.84 -29.62 6.63
CA GLY A 306 2.93 -30.76 6.58
C GLY A 306 3.51 -32.02 5.94
N LYS A 307 4.79 -32.01 5.52
CA LYS A 307 5.49 -33.18 4.99
C LYS A 307 6.39 -33.79 6.04
N VAL A 308 6.43 -35.13 6.08
CA VAL A 308 7.39 -35.93 6.87
C VAL A 308 8.31 -36.66 5.90
N TYR A 309 9.59 -36.32 5.93
CA TYR A 309 10.61 -36.94 5.10
C TYR A 309 11.25 -38.06 5.87
N LYS A 310 11.31 -39.25 5.25
CA LYS A 310 11.74 -40.49 5.92
C LYS A 310 12.93 -41.11 5.21
N TYR A 311 13.91 -41.52 6.00
CA TYR A 311 15.13 -42.19 5.52
C TYR A 311 15.39 -43.43 6.33
N GLU A 312 15.90 -44.51 5.66
CA GLU A 312 16.51 -45.67 6.28
C GLU A 312 18.03 -45.53 6.17
N VAL A 313 18.73 -45.63 7.31
CA VAL A 313 20.19 -45.50 7.43
C VAL A 313 20.74 -46.78 7.97
N SER A 314 21.75 -47.37 7.30
CA SER A 314 22.43 -48.60 7.74
C SER A 314 23.91 -48.60 7.41
N GLU A 315 24.69 -49.29 8.22
CA GLU A 315 26.10 -49.62 7.91
C GLU A 315 26.14 -50.82 6.92
N MET A 316 27.00 -50.73 5.90
CA MET A 316 27.20 -51.81 4.97
C MET A 316 28.25 -52.80 5.49
N ASN A 317 27.86 -54.07 5.70
CA ASN A 317 28.71 -55.09 6.20
C ASN A 317 29.51 -55.76 5.07
N ASP A 318 30.75 -55.30 4.83
CA ASP A 318 31.65 -55.83 3.81
C ASP A 318 32.54 -56.99 4.34
N LYS A 319 32.22 -57.49 5.53
CA LYS A 319 32.84 -58.68 6.16
C LYS A 319 34.35 -58.56 6.38
N LYS A 320 34.84 -57.36 6.72
CA LYS A 320 36.27 -57.20 7.08
C LYS A 320 36.65 -58.04 8.30
N PRO A 321 37.74 -58.81 8.22
CA PRO A 321 38.17 -59.67 9.32
C PRO A 321 38.49 -58.83 10.58
N GLY A 322 38.02 -59.31 11.75
CA GLY A 322 38.28 -58.66 13.02
C GLY A 322 37.33 -57.52 13.39
N TYR A 323 36.34 -57.20 12.58
CA TYR A 323 35.35 -56.15 12.87
C TYR A 323 33.96 -56.78 13.09
N THR A 324 33.23 -56.22 14.05
CA THR A 324 31.79 -56.42 14.23
C THR A 324 31.09 -55.19 13.72
N TYR A 325 30.12 -55.34 12.82
CA TYR A 325 29.34 -54.29 12.20
C TYR A 325 28.07 -54.04 13.00
N ASP A 326 27.59 -52.82 12.93
CA ASP A 326 26.24 -52.50 13.39
C ASP A 326 25.23 -52.91 12.31
N ASP A 327 24.49 -53.98 12.55
CA ASP A 327 23.49 -54.49 11.62
C ASP A 327 22.12 -53.77 11.76
N THR A 328 22.01 -52.75 12.63
CA THR A 328 20.78 -51.99 12.86
C THR A 328 20.44 -51.15 11.65
N VAL A 329 19.17 -51.19 11.25
CA VAL A 329 18.61 -50.22 10.30
C VAL A 329 17.88 -49.15 11.08
N TYR A 330 18.43 -47.94 11.03
CA TYR A 330 17.82 -46.77 11.67
C TYR A 330 16.84 -46.11 10.73
N THR A 331 15.69 -45.74 11.28
CA THR A 331 14.70 -44.90 10.56
C THR A 331 14.83 -43.48 11.09
N VAL A 332 15.02 -42.54 10.18
CA VAL A 332 15.08 -41.11 10.47
C VAL A 332 13.90 -40.40 9.82
N GLU A 333 13.12 -39.66 10.60
CA GLU A 333 12.03 -38.84 10.14
C GLU A 333 12.36 -37.37 10.42
N LEU A 334 12.18 -36.51 9.41
CA LEU A 334 12.40 -35.08 9.46
C LEU A 334 11.13 -34.37 9.03
N TRP A 335 10.72 -33.36 9.80
CA TRP A 335 9.64 -32.42 9.40
C TRP A 335 9.90 -31.05 10.00
N VAL A 336 9.21 -30.03 9.46
CA VAL A 336 9.32 -28.66 9.97
C VAL A 336 7.95 -28.12 10.35
N THR A 337 7.97 -27.23 11.35
CA THR A 337 6.83 -26.38 11.72
C THR A 337 7.20 -24.92 11.53
N ASP A 338 6.20 -24.10 11.20
CA ASP A 338 6.37 -22.65 11.02
C ASP A 338 6.15 -21.94 12.36
N ASP A 339 7.13 -21.17 12.82
CA ASP A 339 7.05 -20.35 14.04
C ASP A 339 6.32 -19.04 13.79
N GLY A 340 6.11 -18.69 12.50
CA GLY A 340 5.34 -17.55 12.05
C GLY A 340 6.05 -16.22 12.16
N ASP A 341 7.36 -16.22 12.39
CA ASP A 341 8.25 -15.06 12.47
C ASP A 341 9.33 -15.05 11.37
N GLY A 342 9.18 -15.93 10.36
CA GLY A 342 10.14 -16.11 9.27
C GLY A 342 11.12 -17.25 9.50
N THR A 343 11.02 -17.95 10.62
CA THR A 343 11.83 -19.13 10.95
C THR A 343 10.97 -20.40 10.92
N LEU A 344 11.65 -21.52 10.69
CA LEU A 344 11.06 -22.85 10.79
C LEU A 344 11.77 -23.61 11.91
N THR A 345 11.02 -24.40 12.66
CA THR A 345 11.58 -25.36 13.62
C THR A 345 11.68 -26.74 12.98
N LEU A 346 12.89 -27.32 12.96
CA LEU A 346 13.14 -28.69 12.53
C LEU A 346 12.81 -29.67 13.67
N HIS A 347 12.11 -30.71 13.34
CA HIS A 347 11.89 -31.88 14.20
C HIS A 347 12.56 -33.08 13.57
N THR A 348 13.29 -33.83 14.38
CA THR A 348 13.99 -35.04 13.98
C THR A 348 13.61 -36.18 14.92
N LYS A 349 13.26 -37.32 14.35
CA LYS A 349 12.97 -38.53 15.09
C LYS A 349 13.74 -39.70 14.52
N VAL A 350 14.49 -40.41 15.37
CA VAL A 350 15.28 -41.60 15.02
C VAL A 350 14.74 -42.81 15.79
N THR A 351 14.44 -43.87 15.04
CA THR A 351 14.00 -45.16 15.63
C THR A 351 14.85 -46.31 15.13
N ASP A 352 14.93 -47.39 15.92
CA ASP A 352 15.48 -48.66 15.47
C ASP A 352 14.48 -49.47 14.64
N GLU A 353 14.89 -50.61 14.14
CA GLU A 353 14.07 -51.54 13.36
C GLU A 353 12.84 -52.10 14.11
N LYS A 354 12.80 -52.00 15.45
CA LYS A 354 11.70 -52.42 16.33
C LYS A 354 10.75 -51.31 16.63
N GLY A 355 11.05 -50.08 16.11
CA GLY A 355 10.26 -48.86 16.35
C GLY A 355 10.55 -48.22 17.70
N SER A 356 11.64 -48.63 18.42
CA SER A 356 12.04 -47.97 19.66
C SER A 356 12.68 -46.61 19.34
N VAL A 357 12.26 -45.56 20.00
CA VAL A 357 12.82 -44.21 19.82
C VAL A 357 14.24 -44.15 20.37
N ILE A 358 15.21 -43.84 19.52
CA ILE A 358 16.62 -43.64 19.87
C ILE A 358 16.85 -42.15 20.21
N SER A 359 16.30 -41.25 19.39
CA SER A 359 16.41 -39.79 19.59
C SER A 359 15.17 -39.11 19.04
N GLU A 360 14.76 -38.01 19.69
CA GLU A 360 13.75 -37.11 19.20
C GLU A 360 14.16 -35.69 19.61
N GLU A 361 14.41 -34.83 18.62
CA GLU A 361 15.01 -33.50 18.84
C GLU A 361 14.26 -32.45 18.06
N THR A 362 14.33 -31.20 18.52
CA THR A 362 13.84 -30.00 17.83
C THR A 362 14.92 -28.95 17.78
N SER A 363 15.05 -28.24 16.66
CA SER A 363 16.03 -27.18 16.47
C SER A 363 15.50 -26.13 15.53
N ASN A 364 15.81 -24.87 15.80
CA ASN A 364 15.43 -23.71 15.00
C ASN A 364 16.62 -22.79 14.64
N GLU A 365 17.86 -23.25 14.83
CA GLU A 365 19.10 -22.54 14.44
C GLU A 365 19.81 -23.18 13.27
#